data_7bad4af7e64ec42b365206c5dcb40129
#
_entry.id   7bad4af7e64ec42b365206c5dcb40129
#
_cell.length_a   1.000
_cell.length_b   1.000
_cell.length_c   1.000
_cell.angle_alpha   90.00
_cell.angle_beta   90.00
_cell.angle_gamma   90.00
#
_symmetry.space_group_name_H-M   'P 1'
#
loop_
_entity.id
_entity.type
_entity.pdbx_description
1 polymer ?
#
loop_
_entity_poly.entity_id
_entity_poly.type
_entity_poly.pdbx_seq_one_letter_code
_entity_poly.pdbx_strand_id
1 'polypeptide(L)'
;NTFLTDFSIKDFLKKNFTGKRSWIIILSIIFILIIPIKITSTAPVEVVPNNPRLITAPFDGVVKNIIVNNNDKINSGDLLIQIEDTDLKNSFNLAKQSLQVAEKELLRSRQFSFSNNEEKARLAELMAQVDLKKAEVESTSERLKNSKIYADKNGIAIVDQKNNWQGRPVSVGEKIITIANPEKVEFLIWLPVKDSLIIKENTDVKVFLDINPIKPLKGKLKRASYQSSLSPEEVLSYQISASFEGEEIPRIGLRGTAKIYGSRVTLFYYLFRKPITFVRQLIGV
;
A
#
# COMPACT_ATOMS: atom_id res chain seq x y z
N ASN A 1 -49.73 -25.60 -38.73
CA ASN A 1 -49.23 -26.86 -38.17
C ASN A 1 -48.85 -26.64 -36.76
N THR A 2 -49.80 -26.78 -35.93
CA THR A 2 -49.99 -26.91 -34.51
C THR A 2 -49.21 -28.10 -33.96
N PHE A 3 -48.16 -27.85 -33.15
CA PHE A 3 -47.63 -28.79 -32.18
C PHE A 3 -46.76 -28.04 -31.13
N LEU A 4 -47.41 -27.14 -30.38
CA LEU A 4 -46.89 -26.69 -29.09
C LEU A 4 -48.08 -26.65 -28.14
N THR A 5 -48.58 -27.85 -27.83
CA THR A 5 -49.62 -28.05 -26.83
C THR A 5 -49.04 -27.85 -25.46
N ASP A 6 -49.61 -26.89 -24.75
CA ASP A 6 -49.86 -26.81 -23.29
C ASP A 6 -49.13 -27.84 -22.44
N PHE A 7 -47.89 -27.57 -22.11
CA PHE A 7 -47.28 -28.18 -20.96
C PHE A 7 -47.74 -27.41 -19.71
N SER A 8 -48.95 -27.75 -19.24
CA SER A 8 -49.48 -27.15 -18.03
C SER A 8 -48.64 -27.60 -16.84
N ILE A 9 -47.80 -26.73 -16.33
CA ILE A 9 -47.05 -26.90 -15.09
C ILE A 9 -47.94 -27.32 -13.93
N LYS A 10 -49.24 -26.92 -13.96
CA LYS A 10 -50.25 -27.31 -12.98
C LYS A 10 -50.61 -28.80 -13.03
N ASP A 11 -50.67 -29.41 -14.21
CA ASP A 11 -51.00 -30.83 -14.34
C ASP A 11 -49.82 -31.73 -14.04
N PHE A 12 -48.61 -31.27 -14.34
CA PHE A 12 -47.38 -31.96 -13.92
C PHE A 12 -47.20 -31.94 -12.41
N LEU A 13 -47.48 -30.84 -11.74
CA LEU A 13 -47.44 -30.73 -10.27
C LEU A 13 -48.55 -31.55 -9.58
N LYS A 14 -49.76 -31.59 -10.17
CA LYS A 14 -50.90 -32.31 -9.57
C LYS A 14 -50.79 -33.80 -9.70
N LYS A 15 -50.16 -34.35 -10.78
CA LYS A 15 -50.03 -35.78 -11.05
C LYS A 15 -48.93 -36.46 -10.23
N ASN A 16 -47.86 -35.69 -9.84
CA ASN A 16 -46.69 -36.27 -9.15
C ASN A 16 -46.66 -35.96 -7.63
N PHE A 17 -47.56 -35.09 -7.10
CA PHE A 17 -47.45 -34.56 -5.73
C PHE A 17 -48.45 -35.14 -4.72
N THR A 18 -49.22 -36.20 -5.06
CA THR A 18 -50.25 -36.78 -4.18
C THR A 18 -49.84 -38.08 -3.47
N GLY A 19 -48.59 -38.49 -3.49
CA GLY A 19 -48.14 -39.72 -2.87
C GLY A 19 -47.06 -39.54 -1.77
N LYS A 20 -46.95 -40.49 -0.84
CA LYS A 20 -45.89 -40.55 0.18
C LYS A 20 -44.49 -40.36 -0.39
N ARG A 21 -44.26 -40.76 -1.66
CA ARG A 21 -42.99 -40.57 -2.38
C ARG A 21 -42.65 -39.09 -2.65
N SER A 22 -43.64 -38.26 -2.92
CA SER A 22 -43.45 -36.83 -3.15
C SER A 22 -43.04 -36.11 -1.89
N TRP A 23 -43.59 -36.47 -0.75
CA TRP A 23 -43.18 -35.94 0.55
C TRP A 23 -41.73 -36.26 0.88
N ILE A 24 -41.27 -37.48 0.53
CA ILE A 24 -39.88 -37.92 0.70
C ILE A 24 -38.94 -37.10 -0.19
N ILE A 25 -39.35 -36.81 -1.43
CA ILE A 25 -38.55 -35.98 -2.35
C ILE A 25 -38.46 -34.52 -1.84
N ILE A 26 -39.57 -33.94 -1.38
CA ILE A 26 -39.56 -32.59 -0.81
C ILE A 26 -38.70 -32.53 0.44
N LEU A 27 -38.83 -33.47 1.35
CA LEU A 27 -38.01 -33.56 2.55
C LEU A 27 -36.52 -33.69 2.23
N SER A 28 -36.18 -34.51 1.21
CA SER A 28 -34.79 -34.66 0.71
C SER A 28 -34.24 -33.33 0.14
N ILE A 29 -35.04 -32.60 -0.64
CA ILE A 29 -34.66 -31.28 -1.18
C ILE A 29 -34.44 -30.28 -0.04
N ILE A 30 -35.36 -30.22 0.95
CA ILE A 30 -35.20 -29.36 2.11
C ILE A 30 -33.94 -29.72 2.89
N PHE A 31 -33.66 -31.00 3.10
CA PHE A 31 -32.46 -31.47 3.77
C PHE A 31 -31.18 -31.04 3.03
N ILE A 32 -31.16 -31.17 1.70
CA ILE A 32 -30.03 -30.73 0.86
C ILE A 32 -29.83 -29.22 0.97
N LEU A 33 -30.92 -28.43 0.99
CA LEU A 33 -30.85 -26.97 1.09
C LEU A 33 -30.33 -26.46 2.45
N ILE A 34 -30.38 -27.26 3.51
CA ILE A 34 -29.86 -26.95 4.84
C ILE A 34 -28.36 -27.24 4.95
N ILE A 35 -27.76 -28.01 4.03
CA ILE A 35 -26.32 -28.35 4.07
C ILE A 35 -25.47 -27.07 4.16
N PRO A 36 -24.60 -26.96 5.19
CA PRO A 36 -23.73 -25.80 5.33
C PRO A 36 -22.57 -25.86 4.32
N ILE A 37 -22.50 -24.89 3.44
CA ILE A 37 -21.40 -24.72 2.49
C ILE A 37 -20.57 -23.48 2.84
N LYS A 38 -19.29 -23.47 2.55
CA LYS A 38 -18.46 -22.28 2.68
C LYS A 38 -18.70 -21.36 1.48
N ILE A 39 -19.08 -20.12 1.74
CA ILE A 39 -19.09 -19.12 0.68
C ILE A 39 -17.66 -18.87 0.25
N THR A 40 -17.43 -18.80 -1.07
CA THR A 40 -16.12 -18.44 -1.62
C THR A 40 -16.29 -17.25 -2.56
N SER A 41 -15.33 -16.35 -2.52
CA SER A 41 -15.21 -15.27 -3.50
C SER A 41 -13.84 -15.35 -4.17
N THR A 42 -13.80 -14.99 -5.44
CA THR A 42 -12.57 -14.89 -6.22
C THR A 42 -12.26 -13.43 -6.50
N ALA A 43 -11.00 -13.06 -6.41
CA ALA A 43 -10.56 -11.69 -6.58
C ALA A 43 -9.16 -11.64 -7.20
N PRO A 44 -8.83 -10.63 -8.01
CA PRO A 44 -7.47 -10.41 -8.48
C PRO A 44 -6.52 -10.19 -7.30
N VAL A 45 -5.31 -10.71 -7.44
CA VAL A 45 -4.26 -10.65 -6.42
C VAL A 45 -2.92 -10.34 -7.05
N GLU A 46 -2.09 -9.60 -6.30
CA GLU A 46 -0.71 -9.33 -6.64
C GLU A 46 0.19 -9.65 -5.44
N VAL A 47 1.36 -10.21 -5.71
CA VAL A 47 2.39 -10.43 -4.69
C VAL A 47 3.13 -9.12 -4.47
N VAL A 48 3.03 -8.58 -3.27
CA VAL A 48 3.68 -7.32 -2.88
C VAL A 48 4.66 -7.54 -1.74
N PRO A 49 5.66 -6.67 -1.58
CA PRO A 49 6.54 -6.76 -0.42
C PRO A 49 5.78 -6.44 0.86
N ASN A 50 6.05 -7.20 1.92
CA ASN A 50 5.49 -6.90 3.23
C ASN A 50 6.29 -5.74 3.86
N ASN A 51 5.61 -4.64 4.13
CA ASN A 51 6.16 -3.45 4.79
C ASN A 51 7.38 -2.83 4.06
N PRO A 52 7.24 -2.46 2.78
CA PRO A 52 8.32 -1.84 2.01
C PRO A 52 8.71 -0.49 2.60
N ARG A 53 9.98 -0.11 2.47
CA ARG A 53 10.47 1.22 2.80
C ARG A 53 10.40 2.12 1.58
N LEU A 54 9.61 3.17 1.66
CA LEU A 54 9.53 4.18 0.61
C LEU A 54 10.61 5.24 0.85
N ILE A 55 11.45 5.47 -0.15
CA ILE A 55 12.43 6.54 -0.17
C ILE A 55 11.84 7.69 -0.96
N THR A 56 11.64 8.81 -0.27
CA THR A 56 10.99 10.01 -0.81
C THR A 56 11.96 11.19 -0.85
N ALA A 57 11.68 12.17 -1.71
CA ALA A 57 12.41 13.42 -1.73
C ALA A 57 12.18 14.21 -0.41
N PRO A 58 13.24 14.62 0.30
CA PRO A 58 13.12 15.34 1.57
C PRO A 58 12.77 16.83 1.39
N PHE A 59 12.98 17.37 0.21
CA PHE A 59 12.67 18.76 -0.20
C PHE A 59 12.52 18.85 -1.72
N ASP A 60 11.99 19.97 -2.20
CA ASP A 60 11.85 20.25 -3.63
C ASP A 60 13.22 20.46 -4.27
N GLY A 61 13.48 19.77 -5.37
CA GLY A 61 14.79 19.86 -6.02
C GLY A 61 14.82 19.11 -7.36
N VAL A 62 16.01 18.99 -7.94
CA VAL A 62 16.23 18.26 -9.17
C VAL A 62 17.08 17.04 -8.87
N VAL A 63 16.68 15.87 -9.33
CA VAL A 63 17.48 14.64 -9.18
C VAL A 63 18.73 14.74 -10.05
N LYS A 64 19.90 14.78 -9.42
CA LYS A 64 21.18 14.77 -10.11
C LYS A 64 21.50 13.38 -10.65
N ASN A 65 21.41 12.39 -9.79
CA ASN A 65 21.69 11.00 -10.15
C ASN A 65 20.99 10.01 -9.21
N ILE A 66 20.59 8.86 -9.75
CA ILE A 66 20.22 7.67 -9.00
C ILE A 66 21.34 6.66 -9.16
N ILE A 67 21.94 6.24 -8.05
CA ILE A 67 23.17 5.43 -8.02
C ILE A 67 22.85 3.94 -8.16
N VAL A 68 21.68 3.52 -7.68
CA VAL A 68 21.25 2.13 -7.67
C VAL A 68 20.36 1.80 -8.87
N ASN A 69 20.46 0.57 -9.35
CA ASN A 69 19.60 0.05 -10.42
C ASN A 69 18.39 -0.68 -9.84
N ASN A 70 17.41 -0.93 -10.70
CA ASN A 70 16.28 -1.79 -10.33
C ASN A 70 16.80 -3.22 -10.05
N ASN A 71 16.33 -3.82 -8.96
CA ASN A 71 16.73 -5.13 -8.41
C ASN A 71 18.15 -5.21 -7.80
N ASP A 72 18.88 -4.09 -7.62
CA ASP A 72 20.14 -4.10 -6.90
C ASP A 72 19.91 -4.44 -5.41
N LYS A 73 20.81 -5.23 -4.84
CA LYS A 73 20.88 -5.47 -3.40
C LYS A 73 21.45 -4.22 -2.71
N ILE A 74 20.75 -3.75 -1.70
CA ILE A 74 21.08 -2.55 -0.95
C ILE A 74 21.35 -2.93 0.50
N ASN A 75 22.41 -2.34 1.05
CA ASN A 75 22.71 -2.40 2.47
C ASN A 75 22.36 -1.06 3.14
N SER A 76 22.07 -1.10 4.43
CA SER A 76 21.89 0.12 5.20
C SER A 76 23.16 0.97 5.15
N GLY A 77 23.00 2.26 4.82
CA GLY A 77 24.10 3.20 4.62
C GLY A 77 24.53 3.40 3.17
N ASP A 78 24.04 2.60 2.22
CA ASP A 78 24.34 2.80 0.80
C ASP A 78 23.70 4.08 0.28
N LEU A 79 24.43 4.85 -0.55
CA LEU A 79 23.92 6.05 -1.21
C LEU A 79 23.01 5.65 -2.36
N LEU A 80 21.77 6.14 -2.31
CA LEU A 80 20.72 5.79 -3.27
C LEU A 80 20.52 6.88 -4.33
N ILE A 81 20.35 8.12 -3.85
CA ILE A 81 19.95 9.25 -4.66
C ILE A 81 20.81 10.45 -4.30
N GLN A 82 21.19 11.22 -5.29
CA GLN A 82 21.78 12.54 -5.13
C GLN A 82 20.89 13.57 -5.79
N ILE A 83 20.42 14.54 -5.01
CA ILE A 83 19.73 15.75 -5.48
C ILE A 83 20.81 16.79 -5.83
N GLU A 84 20.52 17.69 -6.78
CA GLU A 84 21.42 18.78 -7.15
C GLU A 84 21.71 19.65 -5.91
N ASP A 85 23.00 19.81 -5.61
CA ASP A 85 23.46 20.37 -4.34
C ASP A 85 24.24 21.69 -4.47
N THR A 86 24.37 22.22 -5.69
CA THR A 86 25.17 23.44 -5.96
C THR A 86 24.67 24.64 -5.16
N ASP A 87 23.38 24.93 -5.19
CA ASP A 87 22.78 26.05 -4.46
C ASP A 87 22.80 25.83 -2.95
N LEU A 88 22.63 24.57 -2.51
CA LEU A 88 22.71 24.20 -1.10
C LEU A 88 24.12 24.41 -0.53
N LYS A 89 25.16 24.05 -1.31
CA LYS A 89 26.56 24.32 -0.94
C LYS A 89 26.86 25.80 -0.85
N ASN A 90 26.37 26.57 -1.82
CA ASN A 90 26.53 28.03 -1.82
C ASN A 90 25.85 28.65 -0.59
N SER A 91 24.60 28.26 -0.30
CA SER A 91 23.86 28.74 0.86
C SER A 91 24.55 28.39 2.19
N PHE A 92 25.05 27.15 2.32
CA PHE A 92 25.81 26.73 3.48
C PHE A 92 27.10 27.54 3.66
N ASN A 93 27.86 27.77 2.58
CA ASN A 93 29.08 28.56 2.63
C ASN A 93 28.80 30.01 3.01
N LEU A 94 27.74 30.63 2.47
CA LEU A 94 27.32 31.98 2.84
C LEU A 94 26.90 32.07 4.30
N ALA A 95 26.11 31.12 4.81
CA ALA A 95 25.74 31.06 6.22
C ALA A 95 26.95 30.92 7.13
N LYS A 96 27.92 30.07 6.75
CA LYS A 96 29.17 29.90 7.50
C LYS A 96 30.01 31.18 7.54
N GLN A 97 30.12 31.89 6.40
CA GLN A 97 30.81 33.20 6.37
C GLN A 97 30.09 34.24 7.23
N SER A 98 28.76 34.32 7.17
CA SER A 98 27.96 35.23 7.99
C SER A 98 28.16 34.95 9.49
N LEU A 99 28.21 33.69 9.90
CA LEU A 99 28.53 33.31 11.28
C LEU A 99 29.92 33.80 11.70
N GLN A 100 30.93 33.57 10.84
CA GLN A 100 32.29 34.03 11.14
C GLN A 100 32.38 35.55 11.32
N VAL A 101 31.62 36.32 10.55
CA VAL A 101 31.55 37.79 10.69
C VAL A 101 30.93 38.13 12.03
N ALA A 102 29.79 37.57 12.36
CA ALA A 102 29.08 37.79 13.64
C ALA A 102 29.96 37.42 14.86
N GLU A 103 30.69 36.29 14.80
CA GLU A 103 31.60 35.89 15.87
C GLU A 103 32.77 36.88 16.06
N LYS A 104 33.33 37.37 14.96
CA LYS A 104 34.40 38.40 15.00
C LYS A 104 33.89 39.73 15.60
N GLU A 105 32.68 40.12 15.25
CA GLU A 105 32.05 41.32 15.81
C GLU A 105 31.79 41.20 17.32
N LEU A 106 31.24 40.03 17.73
CA LEU A 106 31.09 39.72 19.16
C LEU A 106 32.44 39.73 19.91
N LEU A 107 33.48 39.12 19.32
CA LEU A 107 34.81 39.10 19.93
C LEU A 107 35.35 40.53 20.10
N ARG A 108 35.21 41.37 19.06
CA ARG A 108 35.61 42.77 19.11
C ARG A 108 34.85 43.53 20.18
N SER A 109 33.52 43.41 20.24
CA SER A 109 32.71 44.08 21.26
C SER A 109 33.09 43.63 22.68
N ARG A 110 33.38 42.35 22.89
CA ARG A 110 33.88 41.84 24.19
C ARG A 110 35.17 42.52 24.64
N GLN A 111 36.11 42.79 23.75
CA GLN A 111 37.36 43.47 24.08
C GLN A 111 37.13 44.93 24.53
N PHE A 112 36.12 45.62 23.96
CA PHE A 112 35.81 47.00 24.30
C PHE A 112 34.82 47.16 25.48
N SER A 113 34.08 46.09 25.87
CA SER A 113 33.02 46.17 26.88
C SER A 113 33.52 46.38 28.30
N PHE A 114 34.81 46.24 28.55
CA PHE A 114 35.40 46.49 29.90
C PHE A 114 35.32 47.95 30.33
N SER A 115 35.08 48.91 29.41
CA SER A 115 35.14 50.35 29.70
C SER A 115 33.82 51.10 29.53
N ASN A 116 32.73 50.46 29.01
CA ASN A 116 31.49 51.19 28.73
C ASN A 116 30.24 50.32 28.96
N ASN A 117 29.22 50.89 29.68
CA ASN A 117 27.96 50.20 29.98
C ASN A 117 27.07 50.01 28.74
N GLU A 118 27.14 50.89 27.71
CA GLU A 118 26.42 50.73 26.46
C GLU A 118 26.90 49.49 25.68
N GLU A 119 28.20 49.24 25.70
CA GLU A 119 28.79 48.06 25.08
C GLU A 119 28.35 46.74 25.75
N LYS A 120 28.00 46.77 27.05
CA LYS A 120 27.45 45.59 27.74
C LYS A 120 26.05 45.24 27.28
N ALA A 121 25.20 46.25 26.98
CA ALA A 121 23.86 45.98 26.41
C ALA A 121 23.99 45.43 24.97
N ARG A 122 24.90 45.97 24.16
CA ARG A 122 25.19 45.53 22.81
C ARG A 122 25.75 44.09 22.77
N LEU A 123 26.45 43.66 23.79
CA LEU A 123 26.93 42.28 23.90
C LEU A 123 25.81 41.23 23.87
N ALA A 124 24.71 41.49 24.58
CA ALA A 124 23.57 40.55 24.61
C ALA A 124 22.92 40.43 23.22
N GLU A 125 22.80 41.55 22.50
CA GLU A 125 22.29 41.58 21.12
C GLU A 125 23.22 40.78 20.17
N LEU A 126 24.53 41.03 20.22
CA LEU A 126 25.51 40.33 19.40
C LEU A 126 25.58 38.85 19.71
N MET A 127 25.41 38.44 20.98
CA MET A 127 25.31 37.03 21.34
C MET A 127 24.07 36.36 20.71
N ALA A 128 22.92 37.02 20.79
CA ALA A 128 21.69 36.54 20.15
C ALA A 128 21.86 36.45 18.61
N GLN A 129 22.56 37.43 18.00
CA GLN A 129 22.86 37.40 16.56
C GLN A 129 23.77 36.22 16.19
N VAL A 130 24.79 35.92 16.95
CA VAL A 130 25.66 34.73 16.75
C VAL A 130 24.86 33.45 16.87
N ASP A 131 23.97 33.33 17.86
CA ASP A 131 23.12 32.14 18.02
C ASP A 131 22.14 31.98 16.86
N LEU A 132 21.56 33.06 16.34
CA LEU A 132 20.76 33.03 15.13
C LEU A 132 21.57 32.52 13.92
N LYS A 133 22.82 33.05 13.74
CA LYS A 133 23.69 32.64 12.63
C LYS A 133 24.16 31.16 12.76
N LYS A 134 24.35 30.67 13.99
CA LYS A 134 24.61 29.24 14.22
C LYS A 134 23.44 28.38 13.79
N ALA A 135 22.21 28.75 14.16
CA ALA A 135 21.00 28.04 13.73
C ALA A 135 20.84 28.04 12.20
N GLU A 136 21.21 29.17 11.52
CA GLU A 136 21.20 29.25 10.07
C GLU A 136 22.22 28.29 9.43
N VAL A 137 23.43 28.20 9.98
CA VAL A 137 24.47 27.25 9.53
C VAL A 137 23.99 25.81 9.74
N GLU A 138 23.42 25.49 10.88
CA GLU A 138 22.89 24.16 11.19
C GLU A 138 21.79 23.77 10.18
N SER A 139 20.81 24.61 9.98
CA SER A 139 19.70 24.40 9.04
C SER A 139 20.21 24.20 7.58
N THR A 140 21.12 25.04 7.12
CA THR A 140 21.68 24.90 5.76
C THR A 140 22.56 23.66 5.63
N SER A 141 23.30 23.27 6.69
CA SER A 141 24.09 22.05 6.75
C SER A 141 23.21 20.80 6.66
N GLU A 142 22.10 20.78 7.40
CA GLU A 142 21.14 19.67 7.34
C GLU A 142 20.51 19.54 5.96
N ARG A 143 20.10 20.64 5.34
CA ARG A 143 19.57 20.62 3.97
C ARG A 143 20.60 20.07 2.98
N LEU A 144 21.86 20.52 3.09
CA LEU A 144 22.96 20.01 2.25
C LEU A 144 23.22 18.53 2.49
N LYS A 145 23.20 18.06 3.74
CA LYS A 145 23.34 16.64 4.09
C LYS A 145 22.20 15.82 3.49
N ASN A 146 20.96 16.32 3.57
CA ASN A 146 19.77 15.64 3.06
C ASN A 146 19.70 15.64 1.51
N SER A 147 20.58 16.35 0.79
CA SER A 147 20.70 16.25 -0.67
C SER A 147 21.22 14.88 -1.11
N LYS A 148 21.86 14.14 -0.20
CA LYS A 148 22.30 12.76 -0.40
C LYS A 148 21.42 11.84 0.43
N ILE A 149 20.64 11.01 -0.24
CA ILE A 149 19.67 10.10 0.39
C ILE A 149 20.28 8.71 0.48
N TYR A 150 20.37 8.20 1.70
CA TYR A 150 20.97 6.90 2.00
C TYR A 150 19.88 5.89 2.39
N ALA A 151 20.19 4.61 2.19
CA ALA A 151 19.33 3.51 2.64
C ALA A 151 19.37 3.41 4.18
N ASP A 152 18.19 3.29 4.80
CA ASP A 152 18.06 3.04 6.24
C ASP A 152 17.91 1.54 6.58
N LYS A 153 17.67 0.69 5.57
CA LYS A 153 17.47 -0.77 5.73
C LYS A 153 18.08 -1.53 4.56
N ASN A 154 18.39 -2.80 4.83
CA ASN A 154 18.79 -3.76 3.80
C ASN A 154 17.58 -4.21 2.99
N GLY A 155 17.77 -4.48 1.70
CA GLY A 155 16.73 -4.98 0.82
C GLY A 155 17.13 -4.98 -0.65
N ILE A 156 16.12 -4.97 -1.51
CA ILE A 156 16.27 -4.82 -2.96
C ILE A 156 15.64 -3.50 -3.38
N ALA A 157 16.34 -2.73 -4.22
CA ALA A 157 15.82 -1.52 -4.82
C ALA A 157 14.77 -1.85 -5.88
N ILE A 158 13.61 -1.22 -5.78
CA ILE A 158 12.60 -1.16 -6.84
C ILE A 158 12.55 0.29 -7.32
N VAL A 159 13.09 0.53 -8.51
CA VAL A 159 13.17 1.86 -9.13
C VAL A 159 12.33 1.85 -10.39
N ASP A 160 11.27 2.64 -10.40
CA ASP A 160 10.44 2.80 -11.58
C ASP A 160 11.14 3.74 -12.59
N GLN A 161 11.29 3.28 -13.83
CA GLN A 161 11.77 4.10 -14.96
C GLN A 161 13.03 4.93 -14.66
N LYS A 162 14.10 4.29 -14.19
CA LYS A 162 15.36 4.94 -13.79
C LYS A 162 15.86 6.02 -14.76
N ASN A 163 15.74 5.81 -16.06
CA ASN A 163 16.26 6.73 -17.07
C ASN A 163 15.50 8.08 -17.12
N ASN A 164 14.31 8.14 -16.53
CA ASN A 164 13.48 9.35 -16.50
C ASN A 164 13.72 10.22 -15.25
N TRP A 165 14.56 9.79 -14.33
CA TRP A 165 14.78 10.52 -13.07
C TRP A 165 15.89 11.55 -13.12
N GLN A 166 16.96 11.30 -13.89
CA GLN A 166 18.08 12.23 -13.97
C GLN A 166 17.65 13.56 -14.64
N GLY A 167 17.91 14.67 -13.97
CA GLY A 167 17.50 16.01 -14.40
C GLY A 167 16.01 16.30 -14.16
N ARG A 168 15.24 15.39 -13.57
CA ARG A 168 13.82 15.57 -13.30
C ARG A 168 13.62 16.37 -12.00
N PRO A 169 12.72 17.39 -11.99
CA PRO A 169 12.30 18.01 -10.76
C PRO A 169 11.43 17.07 -9.93
N VAL A 170 11.63 17.08 -8.62
CA VAL A 170 10.87 16.31 -7.63
C VAL A 170 10.36 17.22 -6.53
N SER A 171 9.17 16.91 -6.03
CA SER A 171 8.56 17.63 -4.91
C SER A 171 8.78 16.90 -3.59
N VAL A 172 8.74 17.63 -2.48
CA VAL A 172 8.84 17.04 -1.14
C VAL A 172 7.82 15.93 -0.94
N GLY A 173 8.27 14.77 -0.46
CA GLY A 173 7.43 13.59 -0.27
C GLY A 173 7.20 12.73 -1.52
N GLU A 174 7.66 13.13 -2.71
CA GLU A 174 7.57 12.32 -3.92
C GLU A 174 8.38 11.03 -3.77
N LYS A 175 7.73 9.89 -4.03
CA LYS A 175 8.36 8.57 -3.95
C LYS A 175 9.27 8.34 -5.14
N ILE A 176 10.56 8.04 -4.88
CA ILE A 176 11.57 7.81 -5.93
C ILE A 176 11.98 6.33 -5.99
N ILE A 177 12.27 5.73 -4.82
CA ILE A 177 12.73 4.34 -4.72
C ILE A 177 11.89 3.63 -3.65
N THR A 178 11.64 2.34 -3.87
CA THR A 178 11.10 1.46 -2.84
C THR A 178 12.15 0.42 -2.48
N ILE A 179 12.48 0.28 -1.20
CA ILE A 179 13.33 -0.81 -0.70
C ILE A 179 12.42 -1.91 -0.16
N ALA A 180 12.51 -3.08 -0.75
CA ALA A 180 11.70 -4.24 -0.40
C ALA A 180 12.58 -5.39 0.11
N ASN A 181 12.08 -6.13 1.10
CA ASN A 181 12.70 -7.40 1.47
C ASN A 181 12.07 -8.51 0.61
N PRO A 182 12.83 -9.16 -0.28
CA PRO A 182 12.30 -10.21 -1.16
C PRO A 182 11.88 -11.47 -0.40
N GLU A 183 12.37 -11.67 0.82
CA GLU A 183 12.03 -12.81 1.68
C GLU A 183 10.71 -12.59 2.43
N LYS A 184 10.20 -11.36 2.47
CA LYS A 184 8.98 -10.99 3.17
C LYS A 184 7.94 -10.45 2.20
N VAL A 185 7.07 -11.34 1.74
CA VAL A 185 5.99 -10.99 0.81
C VAL A 185 4.63 -11.14 1.46
N GLU A 186 3.65 -10.44 0.92
CA GLU A 186 2.24 -10.59 1.24
C GLU A 186 1.41 -10.53 -0.05
N PHE A 187 0.18 -11.01 0.04
CA PHE A 187 -0.79 -10.95 -1.05
C PHE A 187 -1.66 -9.72 -0.88
N LEU A 188 -1.65 -8.83 -1.86
CA LEU A 188 -2.59 -7.73 -1.98
C LEU A 188 -3.73 -8.17 -2.90
N ILE A 189 -4.95 -8.26 -2.35
CA ILE A 189 -6.13 -8.79 -3.00
C ILE A 189 -7.14 -7.66 -3.16
N TRP A 190 -7.70 -7.47 -4.35
CA TRP A 190 -8.76 -6.50 -4.62
C TRP A 190 -10.11 -7.22 -4.69
N LEU A 191 -10.83 -7.30 -3.56
CA LEU A 191 -12.14 -7.93 -3.49
C LEU A 191 -13.22 -6.97 -3.97
N PRO A 192 -13.92 -7.24 -5.09
CA PRO A 192 -15.00 -6.39 -5.56
C PRO A 192 -16.09 -6.19 -4.52
N VAL A 193 -16.58 -4.97 -4.37
CA VAL A 193 -17.63 -4.63 -3.39
C VAL A 193 -18.87 -5.50 -3.56
N LYS A 194 -19.23 -5.86 -4.78
CA LYS A 194 -20.39 -6.73 -5.10
C LYS A 194 -20.25 -8.14 -4.53
N ASP A 195 -19.00 -8.61 -4.36
CA ASP A 195 -18.67 -9.94 -3.86
C ASP A 195 -18.11 -9.89 -2.43
N SER A 196 -18.24 -8.72 -1.76
CA SER A 196 -17.80 -8.57 -0.38
C SER A 196 -18.53 -9.54 0.52
N LEU A 197 -17.75 -10.43 1.11
CA LEU A 197 -18.18 -11.36 2.13
C LEU A 197 -17.96 -10.69 3.50
N ILE A 198 -18.59 -11.26 4.54
CA ILE A 198 -18.20 -10.91 5.91
C ILE A 198 -16.78 -11.47 6.10
N ILE A 199 -15.80 -10.58 5.96
CA ILE A 199 -14.39 -10.90 6.04
C ILE A 199 -14.02 -10.93 7.52
N LYS A 200 -13.55 -12.08 7.99
CA LYS A 200 -12.98 -12.23 9.33
C LYS A 200 -11.47 -12.32 9.23
N GLU A 201 -10.77 -11.78 10.20
CA GLU A 201 -9.34 -12.00 10.36
C GLU A 201 -9.02 -13.49 10.46
N ASN A 202 -7.83 -13.90 10.05
CA ASN A 202 -7.36 -15.29 9.97
C ASN A 202 -8.17 -16.20 9.01
N THR A 203 -8.94 -15.62 8.08
CA THR A 203 -9.61 -16.39 7.04
C THR A 203 -8.58 -16.99 6.08
N ASP A 204 -8.72 -18.28 5.76
CA ASP A 204 -7.87 -18.98 4.80
C ASP A 204 -8.05 -18.40 3.39
N VAL A 205 -6.93 -18.17 2.73
CA VAL A 205 -6.87 -17.70 1.33
C VAL A 205 -6.02 -18.66 0.52
N LYS A 206 -6.48 -19.01 -0.67
CA LYS A 206 -5.70 -19.74 -1.67
C LYS A 206 -5.44 -18.84 -2.85
N VAL A 207 -4.18 -18.66 -3.20
CA VAL A 207 -3.74 -17.81 -4.31
C VAL A 207 -3.23 -18.69 -5.43
N PHE A 208 -3.80 -18.50 -6.62
CA PHE A 208 -3.40 -19.17 -7.86
C PHE A 208 -2.69 -18.12 -8.70
N LEU A 209 -1.37 -18.24 -8.84
CA LEU A 209 -0.58 -17.35 -9.67
C LEU A 209 -0.74 -17.71 -11.15
N ASP A 210 -0.74 -16.72 -12.03
CA ASP A 210 -0.90 -16.92 -13.48
C ASP A 210 0.22 -17.77 -14.08
N ILE A 211 1.43 -17.71 -13.46
CA ILE A 211 2.57 -18.55 -13.86
C ILE A 211 2.41 -20.03 -13.46
N ASN A 212 1.57 -20.33 -12.46
CA ASN A 212 1.31 -21.68 -12.00
C ASN A 212 -0.12 -21.79 -11.46
N PRO A 213 -1.12 -21.92 -12.34
CA PRO A 213 -2.53 -21.89 -11.94
C PRO A 213 -3.02 -23.18 -11.28
N ILE A 214 -2.21 -24.25 -11.27
CA ILE A 214 -2.61 -25.56 -10.72
C ILE A 214 -2.24 -25.67 -9.24
N LYS A 215 -1.05 -25.15 -8.83
CA LYS A 215 -0.54 -25.27 -7.46
C LYS A 215 -0.86 -24.01 -6.65
N PRO A 216 -1.88 -24.03 -5.78
CA PRO A 216 -2.24 -22.87 -5.01
C PRO A 216 -1.23 -22.58 -3.90
N LEU A 217 -0.89 -21.32 -3.72
CA LEU A 217 -0.20 -20.83 -2.54
C LEU A 217 -1.19 -20.60 -1.41
N LYS A 218 -0.78 -20.90 -0.19
CA LYS A 218 -1.61 -20.71 1.00
C LYS A 218 -1.30 -19.36 1.63
N GLY A 219 -2.31 -18.76 2.21
CA GLY A 219 -2.18 -17.53 2.97
C GLY A 219 -3.32 -17.35 3.95
N LYS A 220 -3.14 -16.43 4.91
CA LYS A 220 -4.16 -16.01 5.85
C LYS A 220 -4.41 -14.53 5.76
N LEU A 221 -5.66 -14.16 5.79
CA LEU A 221 -6.09 -12.78 5.78
C LEU A 221 -5.61 -12.07 7.05
N LYS A 222 -4.85 -10.98 6.88
CA LYS A 222 -4.35 -10.13 7.98
C LYS A 222 -5.25 -8.93 8.22
N ARG A 223 -5.53 -8.18 7.15
CA ARG A 223 -6.27 -6.93 7.20
C ARG A 223 -7.16 -6.78 5.97
N ALA A 224 -8.30 -6.16 6.17
CA ALA A 224 -9.16 -5.70 5.09
C ALA A 224 -9.38 -4.19 5.26
N SER A 225 -9.32 -3.43 4.16
CA SER A 225 -9.65 -2.01 4.17
C SER A 225 -11.14 -1.82 4.46
N TYR A 226 -11.49 -0.85 5.29
CA TYR A 226 -12.89 -0.43 5.48
C TYR A 226 -13.41 0.46 4.35
N GLN A 227 -12.50 1.09 3.62
CA GLN A 227 -12.83 1.95 2.48
C GLN A 227 -12.53 1.22 1.18
N SER A 228 -13.46 1.29 0.22
CA SER A 228 -13.26 0.79 -1.13
C SER A 228 -12.44 1.78 -1.96
N SER A 229 -11.62 1.25 -2.84
CA SER A 229 -10.81 1.99 -3.81
C SER A 229 -10.91 1.32 -5.19
N LEU A 230 -10.53 2.02 -6.23
CA LEU A 230 -10.46 1.42 -7.56
C LEU A 230 -9.28 0.43 -7.61
N SER A 231 -9.56 -0.78 -8.11
CA SER A 231 -8.52 -1.76 -8.42
C SER A 231 -7.76 -1.35 -9.70
N PRO A 232 -6.61 -1.97 -10.03
CA PRO A 232 -5.94 -1.79 -11.32
C PRO A 232 -6.81 -2.07 -12.54
N GLU A 233 -7.91 -2.82 -12.37
CA GLU A 233 -8.91 -3.12 -13.40
C GLU A 233 -10.10 -2.15 -13.38
N GLU A 234 -9.97 -1.00 -12.68
CA GLU A 234 -11.00 0.04 -12.54
C GLU A 234 -12.31 -0.45 -11.87
N VAL A 235 -12.24 -1.54 -11.10
CA VAL A 235 -13.38 -2.08 -10.35
C VAL A 235 -13.32 -1.59 -8.90
N LEU A 236 -14.42 -1.06 -8.39
CA LEU A 236 -14.52 -0.65 -6.97
C LEU A 236 -14.38 -1.87 -6.07
N SER A 237 -13.31 -1.90 -5.26
CA SER A 237 -12.88 -3.07 -4.51
C SER A 237 -12.36 -2.71 -3.13
N TYR A 238 -12.47 -3.63 -2.18
CA TYR A 238 -11.78 -3.56 -0.90
C TYR A 238 -10.38 -4.15 -1.05
N GLN A 239 -9.38 -3.44 -0.54
CA GLN A 239 -8.02 -3.96 -0.46
C GLN A 239 -7.88 -4.88 0.76
N ILE A 240 -7.40 -6.09 0.51
CA ILE A 240 -7.19 -7.11 1.53
C ILE A 240 -5.72 -7.52 1.48
N SER A 241 -5.05 -7.45 2.63
CA SER A 241 -3.69 -8.00 2.79
C SER A 241 -3.78 -9.37 3.43
N ALA A 242 -3.14 -10.37 2.80
CA ALA A 242 -3.02 -11.71 3.35
C ALA A 242 -1.55 -12.13 3.46
N SER A 243 -1.20 -12.84 4.55
CA SER A 243 0.14 -13.40 4.71
C SER A 243 0.37 -14.52 3.73
N PHE A 244 1.60 -14.67 3.28
CA PHE A 244 2.06 -15.85 2.60
C PHE A 244 2.43 -16.94 3.65
N GLU A 245 1.95 -18.16 3.45
CA GLU A 245 2.28 -19.34 4.26
C GLU A 245 2.79 -20.46 3.33
N GLY A 246 4.08 -20.46 3.05
CA GLY A 246 4.71 -21.45 2.19
C GLY A 246 6.22 -21.43 2.34
N GLU A 247 6.88 -22.45 1.81
CA GLU A 247 8.35 -22.59 1.83
C GLU A 247 8.99 -21.82 0.66
N GLU A 248 8.35 -21.87 -0.51
CA GLU A 248 8.87 -21.26 -1.74
C GLU A 248 8.27 -19.87 -1.92
N ILE A 249 9.09 -18.85 -1.66
CA ILE A 249 8.67 -17.43 -1.69
C ILE A 249 8.44 -17.00 -3.15
N PRO A 250 7.22 -16.55 -3.50
CA PRO A 250 6.94 -16.06 -4.83
C PRO A 250 7.62 -14.70 -5.09
N ARG A 251 7.99 -14.43 -6.33
CA ARG A 251 8.57 -13.15 -6.73
C ARG A 251 7.53 -12.02 -6.58
N ILE A 252 8.00 -10.86 -6.14
CA ILE A 252 7.20 -9.63 -6.07
C ILE A 252 6.75 -9.23 -7.48
N GLY A 253 5.51 -8.74 -7.60
CA GLY A 253 4.90 -8.32 -8.86
C GLY A 253 4.18 -9.44 -9.62
N LEU A 254 4.23 -10.69 -9.15
CA LEU A 254 3.42 -11.76 -9.74
C LEU A 254 1.95 -11.52 -9.46
N ARG A 255 1.11 -11.78 -10.48
CA ARG A 255 -0.34 -11.64 -10.42
C ARG A 255 -1.02 -12.99 -10.50
N GLY A 256 -2.31 -12.99 -10.17
CA GLY A 256 -3.13 -14.17 -10.22
C GLY A 256 -4.52 -13.95 -9.63
N THR A 257 -5.14 -15.04 -9.20
CA THR A 257 -6.48 -15.04 -8.61
C THR A 257 -6.44 -15.62 -7.20
N ALA A 258 -6.96 -14.86 -6.24
CA ALA A 258 -7.15 -15.31 -4.87
C ALA A 258 -8.56 -15.87 -4.69
N LYS A 259 -8.67 -17.02 -4.02
CA LYS A 259 -9.91 -17.61 -3.53
C LYS A 259 -10.00 -17.45 -2.02
N ILE A 260 -10.94 -16.63 -1.58
CA ILE A 260 -11.17 -16.31 -0.18
C ILE A 260 -12.31 -17.19 0.32
N TYR A 261 -12.13 -17.86 1.46
CA TYR A 261 -13.14 -18.72 2.08
C TYR A 261 -13.87 -17.94 3.18
N GLY A 262 -15.12 -17.57 2.93
CA GLY A 262 -15.96 -16.89 3.91
C GLY A 262 -16.63 -17.81 4.92
N SER A 263 -17.64 -17.32 5.60
CA SER A 263 -18.45 -18.05 6.59
C SER A 263 -19.21 -19.22 5.96
N ARG A 264 -19.58 -20.21 6.79
CA ARG A 264 -20.50 -21.26 6.38
C ARG A 264 -21.91 -20.69 6.33
N VAL A 265 -22.61 -20.94 5.23
CA VAL A 265 -24.03 -20.60 5.03
C VAL A 265 -24.77 -21.80 4.49
N THR A 266 -26.09 -21.81 4.61
CA THR A 266 -26.92 -22.86 4.03
C THR A 266 -26.89 -22.78 2.50
N LEU A 267 -26.99 -23.91 1.84
CA LEU A 267 -27.06 -23.99 0.37
C LEU A 267 -28.23 -23.15 -0.16
N PHE A 268 -29.35 -23.14 0.58
CA PHE A 268 -30.51 -22.28 0.28
C PHE A 268 -30.10 -20.81 0.18
N TYR A 269 -29.44 -20.25 1.19
CA TYR A 269 -28.99 -18.85 1.18
C TYR A 269 -28.04 -18.58 0.02
N TYR A 270 -27.12 -19.49 -0.26
CA TYR A 270 -26.16 -19.34 -1.36
C TYR A 270 -26.84 -19.25 -2.73
N LEU A 271 -27.80 -20.13 -3.01
CA LEU A 271 -28.53 -20.18 -4.28
C LEU A 271 -29.50 -18.98 -4.44
N PHE A 272 -30.23 -18.63 -3.37
CA PHE A 272 -31.32 -17.68 -3.45
C PHE A 272 -30.92 -16.24 -3.12
N ARG A 273 -29.72 -15.97 -2.61
CA ARG A 273 -29.31 -14.60 -2.25
C ARG A 273 -29.37 -13.61 -3.41
N LYS A 274 -28.90 -14.02 -4.61
CA LYS A 274 -28.91 -13.15 -5.81
C LYS A 274 -30.35 -12.89 -6.30
N PRO A 275 -31.18 -13.92 -6.52
CA PRO A 275 -32.60 -13.73 -6.83
C PRO A 275 -33.35 -12.87 -5.79
N ILE A 276 -33.13 -13.13 -4.50
CA ILE A 276 -33.79 -12.36 -3.41
C ILE A 276 -33.37 -10.89 -3.48
N THR A 277 -32.08 -10.61 -3.70
CA THR A 277 -31.59 -9.24 -3.83
C THR A 277 -32.18 -8.55 -5.05
N PHE A 278 -32.28 -9.24 -6.17
CA PHE A 278 -32.90 -8.72 -7.40
C PHE A 278 -34.37 -8.37 -7.21
N VAL A 279 -35.15 -9.28 -6.61
CA VAL A 279 -36.58 -9.06 -6.30
C VAL A 279 -36.77 -7.88 -5.33
N ARG A 280 -35.89 -7.81 -4.29
CA ARG A 280 -35.92 -6.71 -3.31
C ARG A 280 -35.67 -5.36 -3.99
N GLN A 281 -34.70 -5.29 -4.90
CA GLN A 281 -34.38 -4.09 -5.67
C GLN A 281 -35.52 -3.68 -6.60
N LEU A 282 -36.26 -4.65 -7.15
CA LEU A 282 -37.39 -4.40 -8.05
C LEU A 282 -38.62 -3.88 -7.29
N ILE A 283 -38.79 -4.26 -6.03
CA ILE A 283 -39.89 -3.83 -5.15
C ILE A 283 -39.52 -2.50 -4.45
N GLY A 284 -38.30 -2.03 -4.53
CA GLY A 284 -37.85 -0.76 -3.94
C GLY A 284 -37.66 -0.81 -2.40
N VAL A 285 -37.43 -1.97 -1.84
CA VAL A 285 -37.16 -2.19 -0.39
C VAL A 285 -35.74 -2.65 -0.13
#